data_4bce6067ed841ed416e7b9cefcd615dc
#
_entry.id   4bce6067ed841ed416e7b9cefcd615dc
#
_cell.length_a   1.000
_cell.length_b   1.000
_cell.length_c   1.000
_cell.angle_alpha   90.00
_cell.angle_beta   90.00
_cell.angle_gamma   90.00
#
_symmetry.space_group_name_H-M   'P 1'
#
loop_
_entity.id
_entity.type
_entity.pdbx_description
1 polymer ?
#
loop_
_entity_poly.entity_id
_entity_poly.type
_entity_poly.pdbx_seq_one_letter_code
_entity_poly.pdbx_strand_id
1 'polypeptide(L)'
;MDQNLKIYSILEKNSVSRETCIEFEHFISMIIENNKKINLISRGDEQNIRERHIIDCAQAFDFIDLNSNICIDLGSGNGMPGIILAIMMKNMELPIKFNLYEKSYHKSKFLESVSKKLNLNT
;
A
#
# COMPACT_ATOMS: atom_id res chain seq x y z
N MET A 1 16.66 -14.48 -5.97
CA MET A 1 15.69 -13.40 -5.69
C MET A 1 14.51 -13.50 -6.63
N ASP A 2 13.31 -13.38 -6.11
CA ASP A 2 12.09 -13.39 -6.89
C ASP A 2 12.12 -12.26 -7.93
N GLN A 3 11.73 -12.59 -9.19
CA GLN A 3 11.67 -11.59 -10.26
C GLN A 3 10.75 -10.42 -9.90
N ASN A 4 9.67 -10.70 -9.16
CA ASN A 4 8.73 -9.64 -8.75
C ASN A 4 9.40 -8.60 -7.87
N LEU A 5 10.38 -9.01 -7.05
CA LEU A 5 11.09 -8.07 -6.18
C LEU A 5 12.05 -7.17 -6.96
N LYS A 6 12.52 -7.60 -8.14
CA LYS A 6 13.40 -6.78 -8.99
C LYS A 6 12.69 -5.56 -9.55
N ILE A 7 11.38 -5.63 -9.74
CA ILE A 7 10.58 -4.51 -10.24
C ILE A 7 10.69 -3.32 -9.29
N TYR A 8 10.87 -3.60 -7.99
CA TYR A 8 10.95 -2.55 -6.98
C TYR A 8 12.31 -1.89 -6.88
N SER A 9 13.29 -2.31 -7.68
CA SER A 9 14.65 -1.73 -7.63
C SER A 9 14.64 -0.22 -7.86
N ILE A 10 13.67 0.29 -8.63
CA ILE A 10 13.52 1.72 -8.85
C ILE A 10 13.25 2.49 -7.56
N LEU A 11 12.78 1.81 -6.52
CA LEU A 11 12.46 2.42 -5.22
C LEU A 11 13.64 2.42 -4.25
N GLU A 12 14.78 1.86 -4.63
CA GLU A 12 15.96 1.83 -3.75
C GLU A 12 16.41 3.23 -3.34
N LYS A 13 16.19 4.21 -4.21
CA LYS A 13 16.50 5.62 -3.91
C LYS A 13 15.75 6.13 -2.68
N ASN A 14 14.59 5.57 -2.39
CA ASN A 14 13.74 5.97 -1.28
C ASN A 14 13.96 5.08 -0.05
N SER A 15 15.08 4.35 -0.01
CA SER A 15 15.43 3.46 1.10
C SER A 15 14.40 2.36 1.35
N VAL A 16 13.74 1.90 0.31
CA VAL A 16 12.75 0.83 0.41
C VAL A 16 13.47 -0.49 0.60
N SER A 17 13.24 -1.13 1.77
CA SER A 17 13.88 -2.38 2.13
C SER A 17 13.23 -3.57 1.44
N ARG A 18 13.95 -4.71 1.51
CA ARG A 18 13.40 -5.98 1.01
C ARG A 18 12.12 -6.36 1.77
N GLU A 19 12.09 -6.15 3.07
CA GLU A 19 10.91 -6.43 3.90
C GLU A 19 9.71 -5.62 3.45
N THR A 20 9.93 -4.35 3.11
CA THR A 20 8.88 -3.50 2.56
C THR A 20 8.33 -4.08 1.27
N CYS A 21 9.21 -4.51 0.38
CA CYS A 21 8.80 -5.11 -0.90
C CYS A 21 8.01 -6.40 -0.68
N ILE A 22 8.40 -7.22 0.28
CA ILE A 22 7.67 -8.44 0.62
C ILE A 22 6.28 -8.10 1.12
N GLU A 23 6.14 -7.07 1.93
CA GLU A 23 4.82 -6.64 2.41
C GLU A 23 3.97 -6.04 1.30
N PHE A 24 4.59 -5.35 0.33
CA PHE A 24 3.87 -4.94 -0.89
C PHE A 24 3.28 -6.17 -1.60
N GLU A 25 4.06 -7.26 -1.71
CA GLU A 25 3.57 -8.49 -2.34
C GLU A 25 2.43 -9.12 -1.57
N HIS A 26 2.47 -9.10 -0.24
CA HIS A 26 1.37 -9.56 0.59
C HIS A 26 0.10 -8.73 0.33
N PHE A 27 0.25 -7.42 0.26
CA PHE A 27 -0.86 -6.52 -0.02
C PHE A 27 -1.47 -6.81 -1.40
N ILE A 28 -0.62 -6.98 -2.41
CA ILE A 28 -1.06 -7.33 -3.76
C ILE A 28 -1.87 -8.63 -3.76
N SER A 29 -1.40 -9.65 -3.05
CA SER A 29 -2.10 -10.91 -2.93
C SER A 29 -3.50 -10.72 -2.32
N MET A 30 -3.60 -9.86 -1.32
CA MET A 30 -4.89 -9.56 -0.68
C MET A 30 -5.82 -8.83 -1.65
N ILE A 31 -5.30 -7.89 -2.44
CA ILE A 31 -6.08 -7.18 -3.46
C ILE A 31 -6.64 -8.19 -4.48
N ILE A 32 -5.78 -9.03 -5.04
CA ILE A 32 -6.17 -9.98 -6.07
C ILE A 32 -7.22 -10.95 -5.54
N GLU A 33 -7.00 -11.47 -4.33
CA GLU A 33 -7.94 -12.41 -3.71
C GLU A 33 -9.31 -11.77 -3.48
N ASN A 34 -9.33 -10.55 -2.97
CA ASN A 34 -10.58 -9.86 -2.67
C ASN A 34 -11.23 -9.24 -3.91
N ASN A 35 -10.45 -8.99 -4.96
CA ASN A 35 -10.97 -8.41 -6.20
C ASN A 35 -11.99 -9.33 -6.90
N LYS A 36 -12.01 -10.60 -6.54
CA LYS A 36 -13.00 -11.56 -7.02
C LYS A 36 -14.41 -11.24 -6.50
N LYS A 37 -14.50 -10.58 -5.36
CA LYS A 37 -15.76 -10.29 -4.66
C LYS A 37 -16.11 -8.81 -4.65
N ILE A 38 -15.13 -7.94 -4.55
CA ILE A 38 -15.29 -6.49 -4.53
C ILE A 38 -14.38 -5.87 -5.58
N ASN A 39 -14.88 -4.83 -6.23
CA ASN A 39 -14.12 -4.13 -7.27
C ASN A 39 -13.05 -3.23 -6.66
N LEU A 40 -11.86 -3.76 -6.48
CA LEU A 40 -10.72 -3.01 -5.95
C LEU A 40 -9.88 -2.38 -7.06
N ILE A 41 -9.62 -3.15 -8.13
CA ILE A 41 -8.91 -2.67 -9.32
C ILE A 41 -9.55 -3.32 -10.54
N SER A 42 -9.29 -2.77 -11.73
CA SER A 42 -9.75 -3.38 -12.96
C SER A 42 -8.99 -4.70 -13.21
N ARG A 43 -9.64 -5.63 -13.89
CA ARG A 43 -8.99 -6.91 -14.21
C ARG A 43 -7.77 -6.74 -15.10
N GLY A 44 -7.80 -5.75 -15.99
CA GLY A 44 -6.66 -5.45 -16.84
C GLY A 44 -5.45 -4.95 -16.05
N ASP A 45 -5.67 -4.33 -14.90
CA ASP A 45 -4.60 -3.81 -14.06
C ASP A 45 -3.99 -4.86 -13.13
N GLU A 46 -4.65 -6.01 -12.90
CA GLU A 46 -4.12 -7.04 -12.01
C GLU A 46 -2.73 -7.52 -12.42
N GLN A 47 -2.47 -7.63 -13.71
CA GLN A 47 -1.19 -8.10 -14.22
C GLN A 47 -0.08 -7.06 -14.07
N ASN A 48 -0.44 -5.79 -14.07
CA ASN A 48 0.51 -4.67 -14.04
C ASN A 48 0.42 -3.86 -12.75
N ILE A 49 -0.11 -4.47 -11.68
CA ILE A 49 -0.39 -3.75 -10.44
C ILE A 49 0.88 -3.15 -9.85
N ARG A 50 2.02 -3.82 -9.97
CA ARG A 50 3.28 -3.34 -9.41
C ARG A 50 3.73 -2.05 -10.08
N GLU A 51 3.82 -2.06 -11.40
CA GLU A 51 4.30 -0.91 -12.16
C GLU A 51 3.30 0.23 -12.14
N ARG A 52 2.01 -0.06 -12.35
CA ARG A 52 1.00 0.97 -12.52
C ARG A 52 0.48 1.56 -11.22
N HIS A 53 0.52 0.78 -10.14
CA HIS A 53 -0.08 1.22 -8.89
C HIS A 53 0.91 1.28 -7.73
N ILE A 54 1.63 0.19 -7.46
CA ILE A 54 2.45 0.12 -6.26
C ILE A 54 3.62 1.09 -6.34
N ILE A 55 4.41 1.03 -7.41
CA ILE A 55 5.58 1.89 -7.57
C ILE A 55 5.15 3.36 -7.66
N ASP A 56 4.09 3.63 -8.40
CA ASP A 56 3.58 4.99 -8.56
C ASP A 56 3.14 5.57 -7.21
N CYS A 57 2.41 4.80 -6.43
CA CYS A 57 1.98 5.23 -5.10
C CYS A 57 3.15 5.41 -4.14
N ALA A 58 4.15 4.53 -4.20
CA ALA A 58 5.32 4.61 -3.33
C ALA A 58 6.11 5.90 -3.57
N GLN A 59 6.10 6.41 -4.80
CA GLN A 59 6.78 7.68 -5.12
C GLN A 59 6.16 8.87 -4.39
N ALA A 60 4.91 8.76 -3.95
CA ALA A 60 4.27 9.81 -3.16
C ALA A 60 4.95 10.02 -1.81
N PHE A 61 5.76 9.07 -1.34
CA PHE A 61 6.52 9.20 -0.11
C PHE A 61 7.35 10.49 -0.07
N ASP A 62 7.91 10.90 -1.21
CA ASP A 62 8.76 12.08 -1.30
C ASP A 62 8.01 13.38 -0.98
N PHE A 63 6.68 13.36 -1.02
CA PHE A 63 5.85 14.52 -0.77
C PHE A 63 5.28 14.56 0.65
N ILE A 64 5.61 13.58 1.49
CA ILE A 64 5.11 13.51 2.86
C ILE A 64 6.08 14.22 3.80
N ASP A 65 5.54 15.09 4.65
CA ASP A 65 6.32 15.70 5.73
C ASP A 65 6.52 14.65 6.83
N LEU A 66 7.74 14.16 6.98
CA LEU A 66 8.07 13.11 7.94
C LEU A 66 8.01 13.56 9.39
N ASN A 67 7.85 14.86 9.64
CA ASN A 67 7.64 15.41 10.97
C ASN A 67 6.16 15.42 11.37
N SER A 68 5.27 15.04 10.46
CA SER A 68 3.84 14.94 10.75
C SER A 68 3.53 13.76 11.64
N ASN A 69 2.45 13.87 12.42
CA ASN A 69 1.97 12.76 13.27
C ASN A 69 0.88 11.96 12.59
N ILE A 70 0.14 12.59 11.70
CA ILE A 70 -1.03 12.00 11.04
C ILE A 70 -0.99 12.32 9.55
N CYS A 71 -1.32 11.33 8.73
CA CYS A 71 -1.54 11.50 7.31
C CYS A 71 -2.96 11.03 6.99
N ILE A 72 -3.68 11.78 6.18
CA ILE A 72 -5.07 11.47 5.86
C ILE A 72 -5.18 11.07 4.39
N ASP A 73 -5.86 9.94 4.13
CA ASP A 73 -6.18 9.49 2.78
C ASP A 73 -7.70 9.49 2.63
N LEU A 74 -8.21 10.41 1.84
CA LEU A 74 -9.64 10.55 1.57
C LEU A 74 -10.02 9.70 0.36
N GLY A 75 -11.08 8.87 0.52
CA GLY A 75 -11.49 7.96 -0.54
C GLY A 75 -10.47 6.86 -0.77
N SER A 76 -10.06 6.18 0.29
CA SER A 76 -8.96 5.22 0.26
C SER A 76 -9.17 4.03 -0.70
N GLY A 77 -10.42 3.67 -0.97
CA GLY A 77 -10.76 2.65 -1.96
C GLY A 77 -10.04 1.33 -1.72
N ASN A 78 -9.16 0.98 -2.65
CA ASN A 78 -8.35 -0.24 -2.57
C ASN A 78 -7.13 -0.12 -1.64
N GLY A 79 -6.95 1.03 -1.00
CA GLY A 79 -5.82 1.28 -0.10
C GLY A 79 -4.61 1.94 -0.75
N MET A 80 -4.73 2.40 -1.97
CA MET A 80 -3.65 3.10 -2.66
C MET A 80 -3.98 4.58 -2.80
N PRO A 81 -3.10 5.48 -2.36
CA PRO A 81 -1.73 5.22 -1.88
C PRO A 81 -1.58 4.94 -0.39
N GLY A 82 -2.64 5.11 0.43
CA GLY A 82 -2.54 5.11 1.89
C GLY A 82 -1.87 3.87 2.48
N ILE A 83 -2.29 2.67 2.07
CA ILE A 83 -1.72 1.41 2.58
C ILE A 83 -0.24 1.27 2.17
N ILE A 84 0.09 1.63 0.94
CA ILE A 84 1.47 1.55 0.45
C ILE A 84 2.38 2.43 1.32
N LEU A 85 1.94 3.66 1.59
CA LEU A 85 2.71 4.60 2.40
C LEU A 85 2.79 4.14 3.86
N ALA A 86 1.72 3.57 4.39
CA ALA A 86 1.71 3.03 5.75
C ALA A 86 2.70 1.87 5.91
N ILE A 87 2.81 1.01 4.90
CA ILE A 87 3.80 -0.07 4.90
C ILE A 87 5.22 0.51 4.94
N MET A 88 5.48 1.52 4.11
CA MET A 88 6.79 2.17 4.06
C MET A 88 7.13 2.81 5.42
N MET A 89 6.19 3.53 6.00
CA MET A 89 6.41 4.20 7.29
C MET A 89 6.68 3.20 8.41
N LYS A 90 5.94 2.09 8.43
CA LYS A 90 6.16 1.05 9.43
C LYS A 90 7.57 0.48 9.35
N ASN A 91 8.02 0.15 8.15
CA ASN A 91 9.34 -0.46 7.94
C ASN A 91 10.48 0.52 8.15
N MET A 92 10.21 1.82 8.08
CA MET A 92 11.17 2.87 8.41
C MET A 92 11.07 3.29 9.88
N GLU A 93 10.19 2.64 10.65
CA GLU A 93 9.96 2.92 12.07
C GLU A 93 9.54 4.38 12.33
N LEU A 94 8.77 4.94 11.37
CA LEU A 94 8.24 6.30 11.51
C LEU A 94 6.84 6.23 12.14
N PRO A 95 6.58 7.02 13.20
CA PRO A 95 5.33 6.91 13.96
C PRO A 95 4.15 7.68 13.36
N ILE A 96 4.10 7.78 12.03
CA ILE A 96 3.02 8.51 11.36
C ILE A 96 1.80 7.59 11.26
N LYS A 97 0.67 8.05 11.79
CA LYS A 97 -0.59 7.33 11.68
C LYS A 97 -1.30 7.72 10.39
N PHE A 98 -1.77 6.72 9.65
CA PHE A 98 -2.57 6.94 8.44
C PHE A 98 -4.04 6.76 8.76
N ASN A 99 -4.82 7.82 8.58
CA ASN A 99 -6.27 7.76 8.71
C ASN A 99 -6.86 7.57 7.31
N LEU A 100 -7.41 6.39 7.09
CA LEU A 100 -8.00 6.02 5.80
C LEU A 100 -9.51 6.19 5.88
N TYR A 101 -10.05 7.01 4.99
CA TYR A 101 -11.49 7.28 4.96
C TYR A 101 -12.08 6.67 3.70
N GLU A 102 -12.96 5.72 3.89
CA GLU A 102 -13.62 5.02 2.79
C GLU A 102 -15.11 4.87 3.07
N LYS A 103 -15.92 5.29 2.12
CA LYS A 103 -17.37 5.32 2.20
C LYS A 103 -18.01 3.93 1.99
N SER A 104 -17.42 3.10 1.14
CA SER A 104 -17.93 1.77 0.85
C SER A 104 -17.67 0.83 2.03
N TYR A 105 -18.74 0.17 2.51
CA TYR A 105 -18.64 -0.79 3.61
C TYR A 105 -17.65 -1.92 3.28
N HIS A 106 -17.76 -2.52 2.09
CA HIS A 106 -16.90 -3.65 1.72
C HIS A 106 -15.45 -3.24 1.59
N LYS A 107 -15.19 -2.07 1.00
CA LYS A 107 -13.81 -1.57 0.87
C LYS A 107 -13.24 -1.19 2.23
N SER A 108 -14.05 -0.59 3.10
CA SER A 108 -13.63 -0.26 4.46
C SER A 108 -13.24 -1.52 5.23
N LYS A 109 -14.04 -2.58 5.12
CA LYS A 109 -13.71 -3.87 5.76
C LYS A 109 -12.45 -4.50 5.19
N PHE A 110 -12.25 -4.38 3.88
CA PHE A 110 -11.00 -4.83 3.26
C PHE A 110 -9.80 -4.10 3.85
N LEU A 111 -9.87 -2.78 3.96
CA LEU A 111 -8.79 -1.97 4.52
C LEU A 111 -8.51 -2.35 5.98
N GLU A 112 -9.54 -2.58 6.79
CA GLU A 112 -9.35 -3.06 8.15
C GLU A 112 -8.60 -4.38 8.21
N SER A 113 -8.95 -5.32 7.33
CA SER A 113 -8.30 -6.63 7.29
C SER A 113 -6.83 -6.52 6.87
N VAL A 114 -6.53 -5.65 5.92
CA VAL A 114 -5.15 -5.39 5.49
C VAL A 114 -4.34 -4.79 6.63
N SER A 115 -4.88 -3.76 7.26
CA SER A 115 -4.21 -3.07 8.35
C SER A 115 -3.87 -4.04 9.48
N LYS A 116 -4.81 -4.90 9.84
CA LYS A 116 -4.62 -5.89 10.90
C LYS A 116 -3.60 -6.95 10.49
N LYS A 117 -3.70 -7.48 9.29
CA LYS A 117 -2.83 -8.55 8.82
C LYS A 117 -1.38 -8.09 8.68
N LEU A 118 -1.17 -6.87 8.20
CA LEU A 118 0.16 -6.32 8.02
C LEU A 118 0.64 -5.51 9.23
N ASN A 119 -0.17 -5.42 10.26
CA ASN A 119 0.15 -4.69 11.49
C ASN A 119 0.54 -3.24 11.20
N LEU A 120 -0.32 -2.54 10.51
CA LEU A 120 -0.07 -1.16 10.12
C LEU A 120 -0.60 -0.16 11.15
N ASN A 121 -0.03 1.03 11.15
CA ASN A 121 -0.48 2.14 11.99
C ASN A 121 -1.54 2.96 11.21
N THR A 122 -2.74 2.40 11.15
CA THR A 122 -3.86 3.03 10.43
C THR A 122 -5.12 3.15 11.28
#